data_36fea2fb95f46edffaa8d222d9594560
#
_entry.id   36fea2fb95f46edffaa8d222d9594560
#
_cell.length_a   1.000
_cell.length_b   1.000
_cell.length_c   1.000
_cell.angle_alpha   90.00
_cell.angle_beta   90.00
_cell.angle_gamma   90.00
#
_symmetry.space_group_name_H-M   'P 1'
#
loop_
_entity.id
_entity.type
_entity.pdbx_description
1 polymer ?
#
loop_
_entity_poly.entity_id
_entity_poly.type
_entity_poly.pdbx_seq_one_letter_code
_entity_poly.pdbx_strand_id
1 'polypeptide(L)'
;MFTLNRCLCNNGRLPGIVWNVESSTASMILTVLFWAGWGIVLVSTFIINHFDLFGLRQVYANLRSTELTPLKFQTRLFYKYVRHPIMTGFIIAFWAPPQMSLGHLIFAVATTGYIIIGIHFEEKDLIDIHGDTYTEYRNNVSMLFPLPKKR
;
A
#
# COMPACT_ATOMS: atom_id res chain seq x y z
N MET A 1 2.66 27.80 38.74
CA MET A 1 2.46 29.11 38.12
C MET A 1 3.49 29.24 37.02
N PHE A 2 3.12 28.91 35.79
CA PHE A 2 3.58 29.40 34.49
C PHE A 2 2.96 28.51 33.39
N THR A 3 1.71 28.86 33.10
CA THR A 3 1.04 28.46 31.86
C THR A 3 1.68 29.26 30.74
N LEU A 4 2.64 28.67 30.03
CA LEU A 4 3.13 29.26 28.79
C LEU A 4 2.21 28.80 27.67
N ASN A 5 1.37 29.75 27.24
CA ASN A 5 0.66 29.77 25.99
C ASN A 5 1.46 29.12 24.87
N ARG A 6 1.02 27.99 24.38
CA ARG A 6 1.35 27.54 23.04
C ARG A 6 0.69 28.48 22.04
N CYS A 7 1.39 29.55 21.74
CA CYS A 7 1.02 30.44 20.65
C CYS A 7 1.06 29.63 19.35
N LEU A 8 -0.11 29.51 18.77
CA LEU A 8 -0.45 28.84 17.52
C LEU A 8 0.32 29.48 16.38
N CYS A 9 1.41 28.90 15.98
CA CYS A 9 1.87 29.02 14.59
C CYS A 9 1.00 28.11 13.74
N ASN A 10 -0.10 28.69 13.27
CA ASN A 10 -1.03 28.05 12.33
C ASN A 10 -0.38 28.02 10.93
N ASN A 11 0.55 27.09 10.74
CA ASN A 11 1.30 26.93 9.52
C ASN A 11 0.53 25.94 8.60
N GLY A 12 -0.65 26.34 8.09
CA GLY A 12 -1.35 25.64 7.01
C GLY A 12 -1.81 24.20 7.33
N ARG A 13 -1.72 23.74 8.59
CA ARG A 13 -2.23 22.45 8.99
C ARG A 13 -3.69 22.57 9.35
N LEU A 14 -4.54 21.73 8.77
CA LEU A 14 -5.95 21.64 9.15
C LEU A 14 -6.02 21.38 10.66
N PRO A 15 -6.62 22.28 11.47
CA PRO A 15 -6.68 22.14 12.91
C PRO A 15 -7.67 21.03 13.26
N GLY A 16 -7.20 20.05 14.00
CA GLY A 16 -8.05 18.99 14.54
C GLY A 16 -7.25 17.69 14.72
N ILE A 17 -7.19 17.22 15.95
CA ILE A 17 -6.77 15.86 16.28
C ILE A 17 -8.04 15.02 16.28
N VAL A 18 -8.11 14.01 15.41
CA VAL A 18 -9.24 13.08 15.31
C VAL A 18 -9.16 12.04 16.43
N TRP A 19 -7.95 11.49 16.63
CA TRP A 19 -7.65 10.66 17.80
C TRP A 19 -6.19 10.82 18.21
N ASN A 20 -5.97 10.60 19.50
CA ASN A 20 -4.65 10.52 20.11
C ASN A 20 -4.66 9.36 21.11
N VAL A 21 -3.88 8.33 20.84
CA VAL A 21 -3.81 7.14 21.69
C VAL A 21 -2.83 7.39 22.82
N GLU A 22 -3.33 7.68 24.03
CA GLU A 22 -2.53 7.99 25.22
C GLU A 22 -1.95 6.73 25.88
N SER A 23 -2.58 5.56 25.68
CA SER A 23 -2.07 4.30 26.19
C SER A 23 -0.72 3.96 25.58
N SER A 24 0.30 3.86 26.41
CA SER A 24 1.67 3.54 25.98
C SER A 24 1.73 2.22 25.18
N THR A 25 1.05 1.19 25.64
CA THR A 25 1.02 -0.12 24.96
C THR A 25 0.31 -0.04 23.62
N ALA A 26 -0.86 0.62 23.55
CA ALA A 26 -1.60 0.75 22.29
C ALA A 26 -0.85 1.63 21.28
N SER A 27 -0.23 2.72 21.73
CA SER A 27 0.61 3.57 20.89
C SER A 27 1.82 2.82 20.33
N MET A 28 2.46 1.96 21.14
CA MET A 28 3.55 1.11 20.68
C MET A 28 3.09 0.10 19.62
N ILE A 29 1.95 -0.55 19.82
CA ILE A 29 1.38 -1.50 18.83
C ILE A 29 1.11 -0.78 17.50
N LEU A 30 0.47 0.39 17.54
CA LEU A 30 0.19 1.16 16.34
C LEU A 30 1.47 1.61 15.62
N THR A 31 2.50 2.01 16.38
CA THR A 31 3.80 2.37 15.81
C THR A 31 4.47 1.16 15.14
N VAL A 32 4.40 -0.02 15.75
CA VAL A 32 4.92 -1.26 15.14
C VAL A 32 4.15 -1.59 13.86
N LEU A 33 2.81 -1.46 13.86
CA LEU A 33 1.99 -1.67 12.66
C LEU A 33 2.33 -0.66 11.55
N PHE A 34 2.54 0.61 11.90
CA PHE A 34 2.97 1.64 10.96
C PHE A 34 4.26 1.24 10.24
N TRP A 35 5.30 0.87 11.00
CA TRP A 35 6.58 0.44 10.43
C TRP A 35 6.50 -0.90 9.70
N ALA A 36 5.65 -1.82 10.17
CA ALA A 36 5.37 -3.06 9.46
C ALA A 36 4.72 -2.81 8.10
N GLY A 37 3.78 -1.86 8.00
CA GLY A 37 3.20 -1.42 6.73
C GLY A 37 4.26 -0.95 5.74
N TRP A 38 5.15 -0.05 6.15
CA TRP A 38 6.28 0.40 5.33
C TRP A 38 7.24 -0.73 4.98
N GLY A 39 7.51 -1.65 5.91
CA GLY A 39 8.32 -2.84 5.67
C GLY A 39 7.72 -3.74 4.58
N ILE A 40 6.39 -3.95 4.60
CA ILE A 40 5.67 -4.70 3.54
C ILE A 40 5.83 -4.00 2.19
N VAL A 41 5.66 -2.67 2.11
CA VAL A 41 5.86 -1.90 0.89
C VAL A 41 7.27 -2.11 0.33
N LEU A 42 8.29 -1.91 1.15
CA LEU A 42 9.69 -2.04 0.73
C LEU A 42 10.00 -3.45 0.24
N VAL A 43 9.68 -4.47 1.05
CA VAL A 43 9.98 -5.87 0.69
C VAL A 43 9.22 -6.27 -0.57
N SER A 44 7.95 -5.89 -0.70
CA SER A 44 7.14 -6.20 -1.89
C SER A 44 7.70 -5.53 -3.14
N THR A 45 8.20 -4.30 -3.05
CA THR A 45 8.83 -3.59 -4.15
C THR A 45 10.08 -4.31 -4.65
N PHE A 46 10.91 -4.86 -3.73
CA PHE A 46 12.08 -5.64 -4.10
C PHE A 46 11.73 -7.00 -4.72
N ILE A 47 10.61 -7.63 -4.30
CA ILE A 47 10.17 -8.93 -4.82
C ILE A 47 9.69 -8.83 -6.27
N ILE A 48 9.01 -7.73 -6.65
CA ILE A 48 8.49 -7.51 -8.03
C ILE A 48 9.58 -7.04 -8.98
N ASN A 49 10.84 -7.12 -8.72
CA ASN A 49 11.84 -6.53 -9.59
C ASN A 49 11.59 -5.02 -9.84
N HIS A 50 12.07 -4.21 -8.91
CA HIS A 50 11.87 -2.75 -8.91
C HIS A 50 12.21 -2.05 -10.26
N PHE A 51 13.09 -2.63 -11.09
CA PHE A 51 13.38 -2.10 -12.43
C PHE A 51 12.18 -2.20 -13.38
N ASP A 52 11.35 -3.24 -13.24
CA ASP A 52 10.12 -3.39 -14.03
C ASP A 52 9.01 -2.50 -13.49
N LEU A 53 8.90 -2.37 -12.16
CA LEU A 53 7.90 -1.53 -11.49
C LEU A 53 8.04 -0.04 -11.85
N PHE A 54 9.27 0.45 -11.95
CA PHE A 54 9.56 1.85 -12.33
C PHE A 54 9.70 2.06 -13.84
N GLY A 55 9.40 1.05 -14.67
CA GLY A 55 9.51 1.17 -16.13
C GLY A 55 10.94 1.30 -16.66
N LEU A 56 11.96 1.14 -15.82
CA LEU A 56 13.37 1.31 -16.21
C LEU A 56 13.80 0.27 -17.25
N ARG A 57 13.26 -0.94 -17.15
CA ARG A 57 13.51 -2.00 -18.12
C ARG A 57 12.93 -1.65 -19.49
N GLN A 58 11.73 -1.07 -19.53
CA GLN A 58 11.07 -0.63 -20.75
C GLN A 58 11.86 0.51 -21.43
N VAL A 59 12.29 1.50 -20.63
CA VAL A 59 13.12 2.60 -21.10
C VAL A 59 14.47 2.08 -21.65
N TYR A 60 15.12 1.19 -20.91
CA TYR A 60 16.40 0.61 -21.32
C TYR A 60 16.28 -0.25 -22.58
N ALA A 61 15.23 -1.07 -22.70
CA ALA A 61 14.97 -1.87 -23.88
C ALA A 61 14.68 -1.00 -25.10
N ASN A 62 13.92 0.09 -24.93
CA ASN A 62 13.64 1.06 -26.00
C ASN A 62 14.92 1.77 -26.47
N LEU A 63 15.80 2.18 -25.52
CA LEU A 63 17.10 2.79 -25.84
C LEU A 63 18.02 1.83 -26.61
N ARG A 64 17.92 0.53 -26.37
CA ARG A 64 18.72 -0.50 -27.01
C ARG A 64 18.05 -1.18 -28.20
N SER A 65 16.83 -0.77 -28.56
CA SER A 65 16.00 -1.40 -29.60
C SER A 65 15.91 -2.93 -29.44
N THR A 66 15.82 -3.39 -28.16
CA THR A 66 15.75 -4.81 -27.82
C THR A 66 14.30 -5.17 -27.50
N GLU A 67 13.81 -6.28 -28.02
CA GLU A 67 12.47 -6.77 -27.72
C GLU A 67 12.34 -7.14 -26.24
N LEU A 68 11.23 -6.68 -25.62
CA LEU A 68 10.89 -7.01 -24.24
C LEU A 68 10.37 -8.45 -24.17
N THR A 69 11.06 -9.28 -23.40
CA THR A 69 10.54 -10.61 -23.07
C THR A 69 9.30 -10.45 -22.19
N PRO A 70 8.16 -11.08 -22.51
CA PRO A 70 6.97 -11.03 -21.66
C PRO A 70 7.28 -11.46 -20.23
N LEU A 71 6.82 -10.68 -19.25
CA LEU A 71 6.96 -11.03 -17.84
C LEU A 71 6.10 -12.27 -17.55
N LYS A 72 6.73 -13.32 -17.05
CA LYS A 72 5.98 -14.49 -16.57
C LYS A 72 5.25 -14.11 -15.28
N PHE A 73 3.95 -14.39 -15.22
CA PHE A 73 3.16 -14.26 -13.99
C PHE A 73 3.79 -15.12 -12.89
N GLN A 74 4.22 -14.48 -11.79
CA GLN A 74 4.90 -15.16 -10.67
C GLN A 74 4.24 -14.77 -9.35
N THR A 75 3.80 -15.77 -8.60
CA THR A 75 3.26 -15.61 -7.24
C THR A 75 4.33 -15.97 -6.23
N ARG A 76 5.10 -14.97 -5.76
CA ARG A 76 6.18 -15.17 -4.77
C ARG A 76 5.83 -14.55 -3.42
N LEU A 77 6.25 -15.17 -2.31
CA LEU A 77 6.14 -14.67 -0.94
C LEU A 77 4.73 -14.12 -0.62
N PHE A 78 4.60 -12.82 -0.41
CA PHE A 78 3.34 -12.16 -0.04
C PHE A 78 2.22 -12.32 -1.07
N TYR A 79 2.56 -12.49 -2.35
CA TYR A 79 1.60 -12.71 -3.45
C TYR A 79 0.87 -14.07 -3.37
N LYS A 80 1.34 -14.98 -2.51
CA LYS A 80 0.60 -16.21 -2.19
C LYS A 80 -0.58 -15.97 -1.24
N TYR A 81 -0.53 -14.90 -0.45
CA TYR A 81 -1.53 -14.60 0.59
C TYR A 81 -2.47 -13.47 0.18
N VAL A 82 -1.92 -12.44 -0.46
CA VAL A 82 -2.68 -11.27 -0.95
C VAL A 82 -2.20 -10.90 -2.35
N ARG A 83 -3.13 -10.43 -3.20
CA ARG A 83 -2.81 -10.09 -4.59
C ARG A 83 -2.07 -8.76 -4.71
N HIS A 84 -2.36 -7.80 -3.81
CA HIS A 84 -1.79 -6.45 -3.84
C HIS A 84 -1.07 -6.10 -2.52
N PRO A 85 0.05 -6.78 -2.18
CA PRO A 85 0.73 -6.59 -0.90
C PRO A 85 1.31 -5.18 -0.72
N ILE A 86 1.76 -4.51 -1.77
CA ILE A 86 2.22 -3.11 -1.72
C ILE A 86 1.08 -2.20 -1.25
N MET A 87 -0.11 -2.36 -1.84
CA MET A 87 -1.30 -1.58 -1.51
C MET A 87 -1.77 -1.85 -0.08
N THR A 88 -1.70 -3.11 0.36
CA THR A 88 -1.95 -3.50 1.75
C THR A 88 -1.00 -2.79 2.72
N GLY A 89 0.29 -2.76 2.39
CA GLY A 89 1.29 -2.06 3.20
C GLY A 89 1.02 -0.57 3.33
N PHE A 90 0.64 0.11 2.25
CA PHE A 90 0.25 1.52 2.28
C PHE A 90 -0.99 1.76 3.15
N ILE A 91 -2.04 0.95 3.00
CA ILE A 91 -3.25 1.09 3.83
C ILE A 91 -2.90 0.92 5.31
N ILE A 92 -2.14 -0.12 5.68
CA ILE A 92 -1.70 -0.32 7.07
C ILE A 92 -0.91 0.90 7.56
N ALA A 93 0.08 1.38 6.80
CA ALA A 93 0.91 2.51 7.19
C ALA A 93 0.11 3.81 7.37
N PHE A 94 -0.88 4.08 6.51
CA PHE A 94 -1.64 5.32 6.58
C PHE A 94 -2.70 5.32 7.69
N TRP A 95 -3.20 4.16 8.10
CA TRP A 95 -4.23 4.04 9.14
C TRP A 95 -3.67 3.72 10.53
N ALA A 96 -2.41 3.32 10.64
CA ALA A 96 -1.79 2.92 11.91
C ALA A 96 -1.13 4.04 12.77
N PRO A 97 -1.04 5.34 12.38
CA PRO A 97 -0.43 6.33 13.27
C PRO A 97 -1.17 6.44 14.60
N PRO A 98 -0.46 6.46 15.75
CA PRO A 98 -1.07 6.60 17.07
C PRO A 98 -1.71 7.98 17.29
N GLN A 99 -1.28 8.99 16.53
CA GLN A 99 -1.91 10.30 16.48
C GLN A 99 -2.40 10.59 15.07
N MET A 100 -3.70 10.83 14.93
CA MET A 100 -4.35 11.12 13.66
C MET A 100 -4.88 12.55 13.63
N SER A 101 -4.33 13.37 12.77
CA SER A 101 -4.89 14.69 12.49
C SER A 101 -6.00 14.59 11.42
N LEU A 102 -6.86 15.61 11.35
CA LEU A 102 -7.91 15.68 10.32
C LEU A 102 -7.32 15.64 8.91
N GLY A 103 -6.21 16.34 8.68
CA GLY A 103 -5.51 16.32 7.39
C GLY A 103 -4.99 14.93 7.03
N HIS A 104 -4.41 14.20 8.01
CA HIS A 104 -3.95 12.84 7.80
C HIS A 104 -5.11 11.87 7.54
N LEU A 105 -6.23 12.03 8.26
CA LEU A 105 -7.43 11.22 8.01
C LEU A 105 -7.97 11.40 6.59
N ILE A 106 -8.10 12.66 6.13
CA ILE A 106 -8.54 12.96 4.76
C ILE A 106 -7.58 12.32 3.75
N PHE A 107 -6.27 12.44 3.96
CA PHE A 107 -5.26 11.81 3.14
C PHE A 107 -5.42 10.27 3.12
N ALA A 108 -5.56 9.63 4.28
CA ALA A 108 -5.72 8.17 4.38
C ALA A 108 -6.99 7.68 3.67
N VAL A 109 -8.12 8.39 3.84
CA VAL A 109 -9.39 8.05 3.18
C VAL A 109 -9.27 8.22 1.66
N ALA A 110 -8.77 9.36 1.19
CA ALA A 110 -8.63 9.65 -0.24
C ALA A 110 -7.68 8.66 -0.91
N THR A 111 -6.54 8.37 -0.28
CA THR A 111 -5.56 7.43 -0.80
C THR A 111 -6.10 6.00 -0.81
N THR A 112 -6.86 5.60 0.23
CA THR A 112 -7.52 4.28 0.25
C THR A 112 -8.53 4.15 -0.89
N GLY A 113 -9.34 5.18 -1.14
CA GLY A 113 -10.26 5.22 -2.28
C GLY A 113 -9.52 5.11 -3.62
N TYR A 114 -8.45 5.87 -3.79
CA TYR A 114 -7.60 5.82 -4.98
C TYR A 114 -7.00 4.42 -5.20
N ILE A 115 -6.48 3.80 -4.13
CA ILE A 115 -5.93 2.44 -4.17
C ILE A 115 -6.99 1.42 -4.63
N ILE A 116 -8.21 1.47 -4.08
CA ILE A 116 -9.29 0.53 -4.44
C ILE A 116 -9.67 0.68 -5.92
N ILE A 117 -9.78 1.92 -6.40
CA ILE A 117 -10.06 2.21 -7.80
C ILE A 117 -8.94 1.71 -8.70
N GLY A 118 -7.67 2.00 -8.33
CA GLY A 118 -6.49 1.55 -9.06
C GLY A 118 -6.41 0.03 -9.18
N ILE A 119 -6.64 -0.70 -8.07
CA ILE A 119 -6.69 -2.16 -8.08
C ILE A 119 -7.75 -2.69 -9.04
N HIS A 120 -8.92 -2.04 -9.10
CA HIS A 120 -10.00 -2.49 -9.98
C HIS A 120 -9.58 -2.43 -11.46
N PHE A 121 -8.91 -1.36 -11.88
CA PHE A 121 -8.39 -1.23 -13.24
C PHE A 121 -7.24 -2.20 -13.50
N GLU A 122 -6.27 -2.30 -12.57
CA GLU A 122 -5.14 -3.21 -12.67
C GLU A 122 -5.59 -4.68 -12.82
N GLU A 123 -6.57 -5.13 -12.02
CA GLU A 123 -7.10 -6.49 -12.11
C GLU A 123 -7.81 -6.76 -13.45
N LYS A 124 -8.47 -5.74 -14.02
CA LYS A 124 -9.08 -5.86 -15.35
C LYS A 124 -8.02 -6.07 -16.42
N ASP A 125 -6.97 -5.25 -16.41
CA ASP A 125 -5.86 -5.36 -17.37
C ASP A 125 -5.13 -6.71 -17.21
N LEU A 126 -4.94 -7.18 -15.97
CA LEU A 126 -4.32 -8.48 -15.72
C LEU A 126 -5.16 -9.67 -16.22
N ILE A 127 -6.49 -9.57 -16.16
CA ILE A 127 -7.40 -10.56 -16.76
C ILE A 127 -7.30 -10.53 -18.28
N ASP A 128 -7.25 -9.34 -18.88
CA ASP A 128 -7.15 -9.19 -20.33
C ASP A 128 -5.81 -9.73 -20.87
N ILE A 129 -4.72 -9.60 -20.10
CA ILE A 129 -3.38 -10.08 -20.48
C ILE A 129 -3.18 -11.57 -20.19
N HIS A 130 -3.63 -12.07 -19.05
CA HIS A 130 -3.31 -13.42 -18.56
C HIS A 130 -4.49 -14.39 -18.58
N GLY A 131 -5.72 -13.92 -18.87
CA GLY A 131 -6.92 -14.73 -19.03
C GLY A 131 -7.22 -15.62 -17.82
N ASP A 132 -7.41 -16.91 -18.12
CA ASP A 132 -7.81 -17.92 -17.12
C ASP A 132 -6.79 -18.10 -15.99
N THR A 133 -5.51 -17.95 -16.28
CA THR A 133 -4.44 -18.08 -15.27
C THR A 133 -4.60 -17.07 -14.14
N TYR A 134 -4.88 -15.80 -14.49
CA TYR A 134 -5.11 -14.78 -13.48
C TYR A 134 -6.45 -14.92 -12.78
N THR A 135 -7.48 -15.37 -13.53
CA THR A 135 -8.81 -15.61 -12.98
C THR A 135 -8.78 -16.71 -11.90
N GLU A 136 -8.05 -17.79 -12.12
CA GLU A 136 -7.84 -18.86 -11.14
C GLU A 136 -7.11 -18.33 -9.90
N TYR A 137 -6.03 -17.56 -10.08
CA TYR A 137 -5.30 -16.92 -9.00
C TYR A 137 -6.20 -15.98 -8.19
N ARG A 138 -7.02 -15.15 -8.86
CA ARG A 138 -7.98 -14.24 -8.24
C ARG A 138 -9.03 -14.98 -7.40
N ASN A 139 -9.44 -16.16 -7.81
CA ASN A 139 -10.40 -16.98 -7.07
C ASN A 139 -9.78 -17.58 -5.79
N ASN A 140 -8.49 -17.87 -5.79
CA ASN A 140 -7.79 -18.55 -4.70
C ASN A 140 -7.14 -17.59 -3.69
N VAL A 141 -6.76 -16.37 -4.11
CA VAL A 141 -6.02 -15.42 -3.27
C VAL A 141 -6.87 -14.19 -2.99
N SER A 142 -6.81 -13.69 -1.75
CA SER A 142 -7.53 -12.47 -1.33
C SER A 142 -6.90 -11.21 -1.92
N MET A 143 -7.69 -10.14 -2.06
CA MET A 143 -7.25 -8.88 -2.67
C MET A 143 -6.21 -8.14 -1.82
N LEU A 144 -6.57 -7.76 -0.60
CA LEU A 144 -5.76 -6.92 0.29
C LEU A 144 -5.42 -7.60 1.62
N PHE A 145 -6.37 -8.32 2.23
CA PHE A 145 -6.17 -8.98 3.51
C PHE A 145 -6.23 -10.49 3.35
N PRO A 146 -5.37 -11.25 4.05
CA PRO A 146 -5.31 -12.72 3.94
C PRO A 146 -6.51 -13.37 4.63
N LEU A 147 -7.69 -13.19 4.04
CA LEU A 147 -8.91 -13.85 4.52
C LEU A 147 -9.02 -15.22 3.86
N PRO A 148 -9.34 -16.29 4.63
CA PRO A 148 -9.56 -17.60 4.06
C PRO A 148 -10.76 -17.53 3.12
N LYS A 149 -10.53 -17.72 1.82
CA LYS A 149 -11.64 -17.90 0.87
C LYS A 149 -12.19 -19.32 1.09
N LYS A 150 -13.49 -19.41 1.36
CA LYS A 150 -14.18 -20.70 1.36
C LYS A 150 -14.03 -21.32 -0.05
N ARG A 151 -13.42 -22.48 -0.09
CA ARG A 151 -13.45 -23.36 -1.26
C ARG A 151 -14.88 -23.80 -1.55
#